data_29780a722e9f218712c19bfe6621db5c
#
_entry.id   29780a722e9f218712c19bfe6621db5c
#
_cell.length_a   1.000
_cell.length_b   1.000
_cell.length_c   1.000
_cell.angle_alpha   90.00
_cell.angle_beta   90.00
_cell.angle_gamma   90.00
#
_symmetry.space_group_name_H-M   'P 1'
#
loop_
_entity.id
_entity.type
_entity.pdbx_description
1 polymer ?
#
loop_
_entity_poly.entity_id
_entity_poly.type
_entity_poly.pdbx_seq_one_letter_code
_entity_poly.pdbx_strand_id
1 'polypeptide(L)'
;MTEKHTEEEILFIKLCKGLVEICDRINRGEPAYLVNDYQPFPQPLYEAFEQLSIKWILRDEKMRHPSILNMVEAARHSVEAVEPDFCQWVDFPDEPLIEDMIQPSEECEDFASDYSLSLEIDNNQSYILRLMDEIKKYDLPLQTYTIFRRFIAENPFPSEFDQALLLDKHPEIERVKDLLEEAYQPAPPQSHDMGLCKKCGGYLDCAAREINECCEPLEQKVDKSPIIDTVYCLIRPSLIELRLAKIIKEMGLEVELWPELDKADLKITFPDGKIWAIDAKDWGSATRLARKLNQDKIPDIGQSQSFFVVPDYRLKKLQDQAIFKSKYQGNIEVISESELIKRIKKELK
;
A
#
# COMPACT_ATOMS: atom_id res chain seq x y z
N MET A 1 -11.64 -5.16 -17.15
CA MET A 1 -12.43 -3.91 -16.99
C MET A 1 -12.46 -3.67 -15.49
N THR A 2 -11.65 -2.74 -14.99
CA THR A 2 -11.73 -2.29 -13.60
C THR A 2 -13.10 -1.65 -13.42
N GLU A 3 -13.93 -2.17 -12.51
CA GLU A 3 -15.12 -1.44 -12.07
C GLU A 3 -14.65 -0.08 -11.54
N LYS A 4 -15.25 0.99 -12.07
CA LYS A 4 -14.99 2.34 -11.58
C LYS A 4 -15.50 2.40 -10.14
N HIS A 5 -14.68 2.92 -9.24
CA HIS A 5 -15.12 3.26 -7.89
C HIS A 5 -16.35 4.16 -7.97
N THR A 6 -17.28 4.02 -7.03
CA THR A 6 -18.40 4.95 -6.94
C THR A 6 -17.91 6.34 -6.54
N GLU A 7 -18.69 7.39 -6.79
CA GLU A 7 -18.33 8.75 -6.37
C GLU A 7 -18.11 8.85 -4.86
N GLU A 8 -18.94 8.13 -4.07
CA GLU A 8 -18.78 8.07 -2.62
C GLU A 8 -17.51 7.35 -2.19
N GLU A 9 -17.14 6.26 -2.86
CA GLU A 9 -15.90 5.54 -2.57
C GLU A 9 -14.68 6.40 -2.89
N ILE A 10 -14.68 7.09 -4.04
CA ILE A 10 -13.63 8.05 -4.40
C ILE A 10 -13.51 9.16 -3.34
N LEU A 11 -14.65 9.64 -2.85
CA LEU A 11 -14.67 10.66 -1.83
C LEU A 11 -14.06 10.17 -0.50
N PHE A 12 -14.36 8.92 -0.11
CA PHE A 12 -13.75 8.30 1.06
C PHE A 12 -12.24 8.06 0.88
N ILE A 13 -11.81 7.61 -0.30
CA ILE A 13 -10.39 7.47 -0.65
C ILE A 13 -9.65 8.81 -0.54
N LYS A 14 -10.24 9.90 -1.05
CA LYS A 14 -9.67 11.26 -0.92
C LYS A 14 -9.53 11.68 0.53
N LEU A 15 -10.55 11.43 1.34
CA LEU A 15 -10.50 11.72 2.77
C LEU A 15 -9.34 10.98 3.43
N CYS A 16 -9.28 9.66 3.26
CA CYS A 16 -8.22 8.82 3.85
C CYS A 16 -6.82 9.27 3.40
N LYS A 17 -6.63 9.55 2.10
CA LYS A 17 -5.36 10.07 1.58
C LYS A 17 -4.95 11.38 2.25
N GLY A 18 -5.87 12.32 2.36
CA GLY A 18 -5.60 13.60 3.01
C GLY A 18 -5.30 13.46 4.51
N LEU A 19 -5.95 12.52 5.21
CA LEU A 19 -5.67 12.23 6.61
C LEU A 19 -4.28 11.61 6.79
N VAL A 20 -3.88 10.67 5.94
CA VAL A 20 -2.53 10.08 5.92
C VAL A 20 -1.47 11.16 5.72
N GLU A 21 -1.68 12.09 4.78
CA GLU A 21 -0.74 13.19 4.54
C GLU A 21 -0.64 14.18 5.71
N ILE A 22 -1.73 14.46 6.43
CA ILE A 22 -1.69 15.27 7.66
C ILE A 22 -0.89 14.55 8.73
N CYS A 23 -1.14 13.28 8.96
CA CYS A 23 -0.39 12.48 9.93
C CYS A 23 1.10 12.45 9.60
N ASP A 24 1.47 12.26 8.33
CA ASP A 24 2.87 12.31 7.88
C ASP A 24 3.52 13.67 8.18
N ARG A 25 2.86 14.78 7.82
CA ARG A 25 3.38 16.14 8.13
C ARG A 25 3.66 16.33 9.62
N ILE A 26 2.68 16.00 10.48
CA ILE A 26 2.83 16.14 11.92
C ILE A 26 3.97 15.27 12.45
N ASN A 27 4.05 14.02 11.97
CA ASN A 27 5.09 13.09 12.37
C ASN A 27 6.51 13.53 11.92
N ARG A 28 6.59 14.35 10.87
CA ARG A 28 7.84 15.00 10.44
C ARG A 28 8.17 16.26 11.21
N GLY A 29 7.35 16.67 12.16
CA GLY A 29 7.48 17.94 12.89
C GLY A 29 7.04 19.16 12.08
N GLU A 30 6.32 18.93 10.98
CA GLU A 30 5.74 19.98 10.17
C GLU A 30 4.34 20.36 10.67
N PRO A 31 3.86 21.60 10.42
CA PRO A 31 2.51 21.96 10.79
C PRO A 31 1.48 21.14 9.99
N ALA A 32 0.41 20.72 10.65
CA ALA A 32 -0.71 20.01 10.02
C ALA A 32 -1.33 20.79 8.84
N TYR A 33 -1.24 22.12 8.87
CA TYR A 33 -1.68 23.01 7.81
C TYR A 33 -0.71 24.18 7.64
N LEU A 34 -0.58 24.71 6.43
CA LEU A 34 0.33 25.78 6.08
C LEU A 34 -0.38 27.14 6.23
N VAL A 35 -0.07 27.88 7.28
CA VAL A 35 -0.78 29.12 7.67
C VAL A 35 -0.76 30.23 6.60
N ASN A 36 0.21 30.21 5.70
CA ASN A 36 0.39 31.26 4.68
C ASN A 36 0.20 30.72 3.24
N ASP A 37 -0.37 29.54 3.08
CA ASP A 37 -0.61 28.96 1.77
C ASP A 37 -2.06 29.18 1.32
N TYR A 38 -2.26 29.28 0.02
CA TYR A 38 -3.57 29.37 -0.60
C TYR A 38 -4.41 28.11 -0.37
N GLN A 39 -3.73 26.97 -0.20
CA GLN A 39 -4.31 25.67 0.18
C GLN A 39 -3.58 25.14 1.41
N PRO A 40 -4.03 25.50 2.61
CA PRO A 40 -3.33 25.14 3.86
C PRO A 40 -3.34 23.65 4.15
N PHE A 41 -4.32 22.90 3.64
CA PHE A 41 -4.47 21.46 3.85
C PHE A 41 -4.03 20.67 2.62
N PRO A 42 -3.73 19.35 2.77
CA PRO A 42 -3.52 18.48 1.63
C PRO A 42 -4.66 18.56 0.62
N GLN A 43 -4.33 18.59 -0.67
CA GLN A 43 -5.31 18.72 -1.75
C GLN A 43 -6.44 17.67 -1.67
N PRO A 44 -6.15 16.36 -1.42
CA PRO A 44 -7.21 15.36 -1.32
C PRO A 44 -8.20 15.64 -0.19
N LEU A 45 -7.71 16.11 0.95
CA LEU A 45 -8.56 16.44 2.10
C LEU A 45 -9.44 17.65 1.83
N TYR A 46 -8.87 18.67 1.16
CA TYR A 46 -9.61 19.85 0.77
C TYR A 46 -10.75 19.50 -0.19
N GLU A 47 -10.47 18.70 -1.23
CA GLU A 47 -11.47 18.23 -2.17
C GLU A 47 -12.55 17.36 -1.52
N ALA A 48 -12.16 16.50 -0.59
CA ALA A 48 -13.12 15.68 0.16
C ALA A 48 -14.07 16.56 0.97
N PHE A 49 -13.54 17.56 1.67
CA PHE A 49 -14.34 18.49 2.47
C PHE A 49 -15.30 19.33 1.61
N GLU A 50 -14.83 19.86 0.46
CA GLU A 50 -15.69 20.62 -0.46
C GLU A 50 -16.85 19.77 -0.98
N GLN A 51 -16.57 18.54 -1.46
CA GLN A 51 -17.59 17.66 -2.00
C GLN A 51 -18.58 17.22 -0.93
N LEU A 52 -18.12 16.90 0.29
CA LEU A 52 -19.00 16.61 1.42
C LEU A 52 -19.88 17.81 1.79
N SER A 53 -19.31 19.00 1.82
CA SER A 53 -20.04 20.23 2.10
C SER A 53 -21.17 20.47 1.10
N ILE A 54 -20.89 20.27 -0.19
CA ILE A 54 -21.92 20.35 -1.25
C ILE A 54 -22.99 19.27 -1.04
N LYS A 55 -22.60 18.03 -0.72
CA LYS A 55 -23.52 16.91 -0.48
C LYS A 55 -24.47 17.20 0.68
N TRP A 56 -23.99 17.75 1.80
CA TRP A 56 -24.82 18.14 2.95
C TRP A 56 -25.81 19.25 2.59
N ILE A 57 -25.35 20.26 1.85
CA ILE A 57 -26.22 21.37 1.39
C ILE A 57 -27.35 20.83 0.48
N LEU A 58 -27.01 19.95 -0.47
CA LEU A 58 -27.99 19.39 -1.41
C LEU A 58 -29.02 18.48 -0.73
N ARG A 59 -28.66 17.89 0.42
CA ARG A 59 -29.59 17.08 1.25
C ARG A 59 -30.43 17.90 2.21
N ASP A 60 -30.31 19.22 2.19
CA ASP A 60 -30.93 20.15 3.16
C ASP A 60 -30.52 19.82 4.63
N GLU A 61 -29.32 19.27 4.77
CA GLU A 61 -28.73 18.98 6.08
C GLU A 61 -27.92 20.19 6.55
N LYS A 62 -27.86 20.39 7.87
CA LYS A 62 -26.88 21.34 8.42
C LYS A 62 -25.49 20.82 8.11
N MET A 63 -24.60 21.77 7.76
CA MET A 63 -23.19 21.43 7.56
C MET A 63 -22.66 20.67 8.78
N ARG A 64 -22.32 19.39 8.59
CA ARG A 64 -21.94 18.47 9.66
C ARG A 64 -20.66 18.91 10.35
N HIS A 65 -19.68 19.34 9.56
CA HIS A 65 -18.43 19.88 10.05
C HIS A 65 -18.24 21.31 9.52
N PRO A 66 -18.16 22.32 10.40
CA PRO A 66 -18.02 23.72 9.98
C PRO A 66 -16.62 24.04 9.39
N SER A 67 -15.65 23.15 9.53
CA SER A 67 -14.31 23.30 8.98
C SER A 67 -13.65 21.94 8.75
N ILE A 68 -12.57 21.95 7.96
CA ILE A 68 -11.71 20.76 7.77
C ILE A 68 -11.16 20.25 9.12
N LEU A 69 -10.77 21.15 10.03
CA LEU A 69 -10.28 20.76 11.36
C LEU A 69 -11.34 20.01 12.18
N ASN A 70 -12.62 20.39 12.10
CA ASN A 70 -13.69 19.67 12.75
C ASN A 70 -13.92 18.28 12.12
N MET A 71 -13.74 18.16 10.80
CA MET A 71 -13.81 16.89 10.11
C MET A 71 -12.63 15.97 10.48
N VAL A 72 -11.42 16.52 10.59
CA VAL A 72 -10.23 15.78 11.06
C VAL A 72 -10.42 15.32 12.51
N GLU A 73 -10.98 16.18 13.37
CA GLU A 73 -11.29 15.78 14.76
C GLU A 73 -12.34 14.70 14.81
N ALA A 74 -13.39 14.75 13.98
CA ALA A 74 -14.38 13.68 13.87
C ALA A 74 -13.74 12.35 13.45
N ALA A 75 -12.75 12.38 12.56
CA ALA A 75 -12.01 11.19 12.10
C ALA A 75 -11.19 10.50 13.21
N ARG A 76 -10.93 11.20 14.32
CA ARG A 76 -10.32 10.63 15.54
C ARG A 76 -11.32 9.91 16.43
N HIS A 77 -12.59 10.04 16.15
CA HIS A 77 -13.63 9.37 16.94
C HIS A 77 -14.19 8.15 16.23
N SER A 78 -14.69 8.32 15.00
CA SER A 78 -15.21 7.21 14.20
C SER A 78 -15.43 7.61 12.75
N VAL A 79 -15.58 6.61 11.87
CA VAL A 79 -15.98 6.83 10.47
C VAL A 79 -17.39 7.43 10.41
N GLU A 80 -18.33 6.94 11.24
CA GLU A 80 -19.70 7.44 11.32
C GLU A 80 -19.74 8.92 11.74
N ALA A 81 -18.86 9.35 12.64
CA ALA A 81 -18.76 10.73 13.06
C ALA A 81 -18.39 11.67 11.91
N VAL A 82 -17.58 11.20 10.95
CA VAL A 82 -17.23 11.96 9.75
C VAL A 82 -18.41 12.02 8.78
N GLU A 83 -18.86 10.87 8.30
CA GLU A 83 -19.99 10.74 7.36
C GLU A 83 -20.60 9.34 7.44
N PRO A 84 -21.89 9.21 7.84
CA PRO A 84 -22.53 7.89 7.95
C PRO A 84 -22.53 7.06 6.69
N ASP A 85 -22.57 7.70 5.51
CA ASP A 85 -22.53 6.98 4.23
C ASP A 85 -21.22 6.22 4.03
N PHE A 86 -20.15 6.59 4.74
CA PHE A 86 -18.88 5.89 4.66
C PHE A 86 -18.86 4.56 5.43
N CYS A 87 -19.80 4.36 6.36
CA CYS A 87 -19.90 3.13 7.14
C CYS A 87 -20.06 1.86 6.30
N GLN A 88 -20.58 1.98 5.07
CA GLN A 88 -20.71 0.84 4.16
C GLN A 88 -19.37 0.34 3.60
N TRP A 89 -18.31 1.15 3.69
CA TRP A 89 -16.99 0.86 3.12
C TRP A 89 -16.03 0.19 4.10
N VAL A 90 -16.30 0.32 5.39
CA VAL A 90 -15.43 -0.12 6.49
C VAL A 90 -16.01 -1.33 7.24
N ASP A 91 -15.14 -2.05 7.94
CA ASP A 91 -15.57 -3.18 8.77
C ASP A 91 -16.06 -2.72 10.14
N PHE A 92 -15.47 -1.65 10.67
CA PHE A 92 -15.72 -1.12 12.00
C PHE A 92 -16.03 0.39 11.97
N PRO A 93 -17.28 0.77 11.68
CA PRO A 93 -17.67 2.18 11.55
C PRO A 93 -17.47 3.02 12.82
N ASP A 94 -17.47 2.37 13.97
CA ASP A 94 -17.27 3.02 15.28
C ASP A 94 -15.80 3.26 15.62
N GLU A 95 -14.85 2.73 14.82
CA GLU A 95 -13.44 2.93 15.03
C GLU A 95 -12.92 4.20 14.33
N PRO A 96 -11.83 4.81 14.85
CA PRO A 96 -11.26 6.03 14.29
C PRO A 96 -10.49 5.77 12.99
N LEU A 97 -10.44 6.79 12.12
CA LEU A 97 -9.52 6.82 10.97
C LEU A 97 -8.12 7.35 11.35
N ILE A 98 -8.03 8.09 12.47
CA ILE A 98 -6.77 8.55 13.05
C ILE A 98 -6.73 8.03 14.48
N GLU A 99 -5.77 7.16 14.76
CA GLU A 99 -5.56 6.57 16.08
C GLU A 99 -4.80 7.51 17.02
N ASP A 100 -4.61 7.06 18.27
CA ASP A 100 -3.77 7.75 19.23
C ASP A 100 -2.34 7.94 18.66
N MET A 101 -1.65 8.98 19.12
CA MET A 101 -0.33 9.38 18.62
C MET A 101 -0.30 9.88 17.15
N ILE A 102 -1.47 10.28 16.62
CA ILE A 102 -1.58 10.89 15.28
C ILE A 102 -1.07 9.93 14.20
N GLN A 103 -1.49 8.68 14.27
CA GLN A 103 -1.26 7.69 13.22
C GLN A 103 -2.56 7.42 12.47
N PRO A 104 -2.52 7.28 11.14
CA PRO A 104 -3.69 6.78 10.42
C PRO A 104 -3.97 5.34 10.82
N SER A 105 -5.23 4.97 10.95
CA SER A 105 -5.60 3.56 11.14
C SER A 105 -5.21 2.73 9.92
N GLU A 106 -5.01 1.43 10.12
CA GLU A 106 -4.69 0.51 9.03
C GLU A 106 -5.72 0.57 7.90
N GLU A 107 -7.00 0.69 8.24
CA GLU A 107 -8.07 0.83 7.26
C GLU A 107 -7.98 2.15 6.49
N CYS A 108 -7.63 3.24 7.17
CA CYS A 108 -7.38 4.53 6.53
C CYS A 108 -6.19 4.46 5.55
N GLU A 109 -5.09 3.82 5.93
CA GLU A 109 -3.93 3.60 5.06
C GLU A 109 -4.28 2.77 3.84
N ASP A 110 -5.05 1.71 4.03
CA ASP A 110 -5.51 0.82 2.97
C ASP A 110 -6.32 1.60 1.90
N PHE A 111 -7.28 2.43 2.32
CA PHE A 111 -8.05 3.26 1.38
C PHE A 111 -7.18 4.35 0.73
N ALA A 112 -6.29 4.98 1.48
CA ALA A 112 -5.38 5.99 0.96
C ALA A 112 -4.48 5.45 -0.16
N SER A 113 -4.10 4.16 -0.11
CA SER A 113 -3.27 3.52 -1.13
C SER A 113 -3.94 3.42 -2.50
N ASP A 114 -5.27 3.45 -2.56
CA ASP A 114 -6.03 3.43 -3.81
C ASP A 114 -6.13 4.80 -4.48
N TYR A 115 -5.71 5.88 -3.81
CA TYR A 115 -5.86 7.24 -4.33
C TYR A 115 -5.22 7.42 -5.71
N SER A 116 -4.03 6.88 -5.93
CA SER A 116 -3.33 6.97 -7.21
C SER A 116 -3.89 6.04 -8.28
N LEU A 117 -4.62 4.99 -7.90
CA LEU A 117 -5.18 3.99 -8.80
C LEU A 117 -6.61 4.33 -9.21
N SER A 118 -7.36 5.02 -8.35
CA SER A 118 -8.80 5.26 -8.53
C SER A 118 -9.12 6.55 -9.26
N LEU A 119 -8.22 7.51 -9.24
CA LEU A 119 -8.42 8.77 -9.91
C LEU A 119 -7.70 8.73 -11.26
N GLU A 120 -8.45 8.75 -12.35
CA GLU A 120 -7.99 9.18 -13.68
C GLU A 120 -7.58 10.67 -13.58
N ILE A 121 -6.65 10.99 -12.68
CA ILE A 121 -6.05 12.31 -12.64
C ILE A 121 -4.96 12.27 -13.68
N ASP A 122 -5.19 12.97 -14.76
CA ASP A 122 -4.38 13.07 -15.97
C ASP A 122 -2.90 13.41 -15.78
N ASN A 123 -2.40 13.56 -14.55
CA ASN A 123 -1.01 14.00 -14.30
C ASN A 123 -0.25 13.27 -13.19
N ASN A 124 -0.86 12.34 -12.42
CA ASN A 124 -0.13 11.53 -11.46
C ASN A 124 -0.51 10.06 -11.57
N GLN A 125 -0.14 9.44 -12.68
CA GLN A 125 -0.07 7.99 -12.78
C GLN A 125 0.72 7.47 -11.58
N SER A 126 0.25 6.38 -10.96
CA SER A 126 0.98 5.79 -9.85
C SER A 126 2.45 5.62 -10.25
N TYR A 127 3.33 5.82 -9.31
CA TYR A 127 4.78 5.67 -9.50
C TYR A 127 5.15 4.39 -10.27
N ILE A 128 4.47 3.29 -9.98
CA ILE A 128 4.65 2.00 -10.67
C ILE A 128 4.20 2.05 -12.12
N LEU A 129 3.07 2.70 -12.43
CA LEU A 129 2.62 2.85 -13.83
C LEU A 129 3.57 3.72 -14.63
N ARG A 130 4.09 4.80 -14.04
CA ARG A 130 5.12 5.64 -14.67
C ARG A 130 6.38 4.84 -14.98
N LEU A 131 6.85 4.00 -14.04
CA LEU A 131 7.99 3.12 -14.27
C LEU A 131 7.73 2.14 -15.43
N MET A 132 6.56 1.51 -15.47
CA MET A 132 6.18 0.60 -16.56
C MET A 132 6.14 1.31 -17.90
N ASP A 133 5.63 2.54 -17.94
CA ASP A 133 5.54 3.34 -19.16
C ASP A 133 6.93 3.79 -19.65
N GLU A 134 7.81 4.21 -18.74
CA GLU A 134 9.20 4.56 -19.10
C GLU A 134 9.99 3.33 -19.60
N ILE A 135 9.77 2.15 -19.00
CA ILE A 135 10.37 0.89 -19.50
C ILE A 135 9.93 0.60 -20.93
N LYS A 136 8.63 0.71 -21.22
CA LYS A 136 8.09 0.51 -22.58
C LYS A 136 8.56 1.58 -23.56
N LYS A 137 8.55 2.84 -23.14
CA LYS A 137 8.96 4.00 -23.95
C LYS A 137 10.41 3.92 -24.40
N TYR A 138 11.30 3.45 -23.54
CA TYR A 138 12.73 3.32 -23.84
C TYR A 138 13.15 1.91 -24.28
N ASP A 139 12.20 0.99 -24.47
CA ASP A 139 12.43 -0.41 -24.83
C ASP A 139 13.46 -1.07 -23.89
N LEU A 140 13.34 -0.81 -22.58
CA LEU A 140 14.24 -1.37 -21.60
C LEU A 140 13.91 -2.86 -21.35
N PRO A 141 14.92 -3.67 -20.92
CA PRO A 141 14.64 -5.05 -20.51
C PRO A 141 13.57 -5.12 -19.42
N LEU A 142 12.64 -6.09 -19.51
CA LEU A 142 11.57 -6.24 -18.51
C LEU A 142 12.09 -6.42 -17.08
N GLN A 143 13.26 -7.03 -16.94
CA GLN A 143 13.97 -7.18 -15.66
C GLN A 143 14.32 -5.84 -14.99
N THR A 144 14.37 -4.73 -15.75
CA THR A 144 14.58 -3.38 -15.20
C THR A 144 13.53 -3.05 -14.14
N TYR A 145 12.27 -3.46 -14.37
CA TYR A 145 11.20 -3.32 -13.41
C TYR A 145 11.50 -4.04 -12.08
N THR A 146 11.85 -5.31 -12.17
CA THR A 146 12.18 -6.15 -11.00
C THR A 146 13.39 -5.61 -10.24
N ILE A 147 14.44 -5.19 -10.94
CA ILE A 147 15.64 -4.62 -10.33
C ILE A 147 15.31 -3.33 -9.58
N PHE A 148 14.58 -2.43 -10.23
CA PHE A 148 14.19 -1.14 -9.68
C PHE A 148 13.30 -1.30 -8.44
N ARG A 149 12.21 -2.07 -8.56
CA ARG A 149 11.25 -2.31 -7.46
C ARG A 149 11.94 -3.00 -6.28
N ARG A 150 12.78 -4.00 -6.57
CA ARG A 150 13.54 -4.72 -5.56
C ARG A 150 14.53 -3.83 -4.83
N PHE A 151 15.22 -2.95 -5.56
CA PHE A 151 16.15 -2.02 -4.93
C PHE A 151 15.45 -1.15 -3.89
N ILE A 152 14.32 -0.55 -4.23
CA ILE A 152 13.56 0.30 -3.31
C ILE A 152 13.04 -0.52 -2.13
N ALA A 153 12.49 -1.71 -2.37
CA ALA A 153 11.93 -2.55 -1.32
C ALA A 153 12.98 -3.06 -0.32
N GLU A 154 14.19 -3.35 -0.78
CA GLU A 154 15.31 -3.84 0.05
C GLU A 154 16.15 -2.69 0.66
N ASN A 155 16.03 -1.47 0.16
CA ASN A 155 16.83 -0.31 0.58
C ASN A 155 15.94 0.90 0.93
N PRO A 156 15.17 0.86 2.03
CA PRO A 156 14.35 2.00 2.44
C PRO A 156 15.18 3.26 2.74
N PHE A 157 16.46 3.10 3.06
CA PHE A 157 17.40 4.17 3.38
C PHE A 157 18.69 4.04 2.56
N PRO A 158 18.62 4.23 1.23
CA PRO A 158 19.79 4.03 0.39
C PRO A 158 20.83 5.12 0.62
N SER A 159 22.09 4.73 0.70
CA SER A 159 23.21 5.65 0.62
C SER A 159 23.49 6.04 -0.85
N GLU A 160 24.27 7.10 -1.06
CA GLU A 160 24.76 7.44 -2.39
C GLU A 160 25.59 6.31 -3.00
N PHE A 161 26.29 5.56 -2.16
CA PHE A 161 27.05 4.39 -2.60
C PHE A 161 26.15 3.27 -3.10
N ASP A 162 25.01 3.00 -2.42
CA ASP A 162 24.06 1.97 -2.85
C ASP A 162 23.45 2.33 -4.21
N GLN A 163 23.10 3.59 -4.40
CA GLN A 163 22.56 4.09 -5.69
C GLN A 163 23.64 4.02 -6.81
N ALA A 164 24.85 4.43 -6.51
CA ALA A 164 25.97 4.33 -7.49
C ALA A 164 26.25 2.87 -7.87
N LEU A 165 26.23 1.95 -6.90
CA LEU A 165 26.41 0.52 -7.14
C LEU A 165 25.28 -0.09 -7.98
N LEU A 166 24.04 0.37 -7.77
CA LEU A 166 22.91 -0.03 -8.60
C LEU A 166 23.13 0.39 -10.06
N LEU A 167 23.48 1.66 -10.29
CA LEU A 167 23.71 2.19 -11.64
C LEU A 167 24.91 1.55 -12.34
N ASP A 168 25.97 1.24 -11.61
CA ASP A 168 27.16 0.54 -12.15
C ASP A 168 26.80 -0.88 -12.61
N LYS A 169 26.00 -1.61 -11.83
CA LYS A 169 25.58 -2.98 -12.16
C LYS A 169 24.46 -3.02 -13.21
N HIS A 170 23.63 -2.01 -13.25
CA HIS A 170 22.40 -1.94 -14.04
C HIS A 170 22.29 -0.58 -14.74
N PRO A 171 23.13 -0.33 -15.78
CA PRO A 171 23.18 0.98 -16.46
C PRO A 171 21.85 1.37 -17.12
N GLU A 172 20.96 0.41 -17.39
CA GLU A 172 19.59 0.68 -17.87
C GLU A 172 18.76 1.51 -16.88
N ILE A 173 19.04 1.43 -15.57
CA ILE A 173 18.37 2.21 -14.52
C ILE A 173 18.62 3.71 -14.66
N GLU A 174 19.72 4.14 -15.30
CA GLU A 174 19.99 5.56 -15.55
C GLU A 174 18.83 6.24 -16.30
N ARG A 175 18.09 5.49 -17.13
CA ARG A 175 16.93 6.02 -17.88
C ARG A 175 15.71 6.31 -17.02
N VAL A 176 15.63 5.70 -15.85
CA VAL A 176 14.53 5.83 -14.88
C VAL A 176 15.02 6.37 -13.53
N LYS A 177 16.21 6.98 -13.50
CA LYS A 177 16.85 7.48 -12.29
C LYS A 177 16.02 8.56 -11.60
N ASP A 178 15.38 9.44 -12.37
CA ASP A 178 14.53 10.50 -11.80
C ASP A 178 13.40 9.89 -10.94
N LEU A 179 12.82 8.76 -11.37
CA LEU A 179 11.83 8.04 -10.58
C LEU A 179 12.43 7.44 -9.30
N LEU A 180 13.70 7.00 -9.35
CA LEU A 180 14.39 6.50 -8.17
C LEU A 180 14.62 7.63 -7.15
N GLU A 181 14.96 8.82 -7.61
CA GLU A 181 15.15 9.99 -6.75
C GLU A 181 13.83 10.47 -6.14
N GLU A 182 12.74 10.46 -6.91
CA GLU A 182 11.40 10.81 -6.45
C GLU A 182 10.86 9.87 -5.35
N ALA A 183 11.35 8.62 -5.28
CA ALA A 183 10.94 7.66 -4.25
C ALA A 183 11.36 8.07 -2.84
N TYR A 184 12.29 8.99 -2.71
CA TYR A 184 12.90 9.37 -1.45
C TYR A 184 12.85 10.88 -1.21
N GLN A 185 12.89 11.24 0.06
CA GLN A 185 12.91 12.62 0.53
C GLN A 185 13.94 12.76 1.68
N PRO A 186 14.33 13.99 2.07
CA PRO A 186 15.15 14.19 3.26
C PRO A 186 14.51 13.51 4.48
N ALA A 187 15.30 12.76 5.24
CA ALA A 187 14.78 12.09 6.43
C ALA A 187 14.32 13.12 7.47
N PRO A 188 13.21 12.84 8.19
CA PRO A 188 12.74 13.72 9.25
C PRO A 188 13.74 13.77 10.41
N PRO A 189 13.74 14.84 11.22
CA PRO A 189 14.50 14.88 12.45
C PRO A 189 14.08 13.71 13.35
N GLN A 190 15.03 12.85 13.70
CA GLN A 190 14.74 11.72 14.59
C GLN A 190 14.52 12.24 16.01
N SER A 191 13.30 12.10 16.52
CA SER A 191 12.98 12.30 17.93
C SER A 191 12.89 10.94 18.64
N HIS A 192 13.08 10.94 19.96
CA HIS A 192 12.99 9.69 20.75
C HIS A 192 11.59 9.06 20.71
N ASP A 193 10.56 9.85 20.41
CA ASP A 193 9.16 9.44 20.49
C ASP A 193 8.58 8.95 19.14
N MET A 194 9.23 9.31 18.02
CA MET A 194 8.80 8.92 16.69
C MET A 194 9.99 8.42 15.87
N GLY A 195 10.18 7.11 15.87
CA GLY A 195 11.22 6.46 15.08
C GLY A 195 10.74 6.04 13.71
N LEU A 196 11.68 5.81 12.79
CA LEU A 196 11.42 5.16 11.52
C LEU A 196 11.61 3.65 11.63
N CYS A 197 10.82 2.90 10.87
CA CYS A 197 11.00 1.47 10.74
C CYS A 197 12.16 1.16 9.78
N LYS A 198 13.15 0.39 10.24
CA LYS A 198 14.30 0.03 9.40
C LYS A 198 13.94 -0.84 8.20
N LYS A 199 12.78 -1.55 8.23
CA LYS A 199 12.34 -2.44 7.15
C LYS A 199 11.58 -1.71 6.05
N CYS A 200 10.65 -0.82 6.41
CA CYS A 200 9.82 -0.16 5.41
C CYS A 200 10.08 1.34 5.27
N GLY A 201 10.79 1.96 6.18
CA GLY A 201 11.04 3.39 6.18
C GLY A 201 9.87 4.25 6.67
N GLY A 202 8.71 3.64 6.95
CA GLY A 202 7.58 4.33 7.56
C GLY A 202 7.78 4.58 9.05
N TYR A 203 6.89 5.36 9.66
CA TYR A 203 6.93 5.62 11.09
C TYR A 203 6.64 4.35 11.90
N LEU A 204 7.25 4.26 13.08
CA LEU A 204 6.99 3.19 14.03
C LEU A 204 5.62 3.42 14.68
N ASP A 205 4.70 2.56 14.37
CA ASP A 205 3.44 2.45 15.09
C ASP A 205 3.63 1.50 16.29
N CYS A 206 3.44 2.03 17.51
CA CYS A 206 3.56 1.23 18.73
C CYS A 206 2.41 0.24 18.89
N ALA A 207 1.22 0.52 18.36
CA ALA A 207 0.06 -0.37 18.42
C ALA A 207 0.18 -1.51 17.39
N ALA A 208 0.73 -1.25 16.22
CA ALA A 208 0.94 -2.25 15.17
C ALA A 208 2.12 -3.20 15.43
N ARG A 209 2.96 -2.95 16.43
CA ARG A 209 4.14 -3.80 16.74
C ARG A 209 3.79 -5.27 17.04
N GLU A 210 2.61 -5.52 17.57
CA GLU A 210 2.16 -6.89 17.84
C GLU A 210 1.60 -7.62 16.61
N ILE A 211 1.20 -6.88 15.59
CA ILE A 211 0.49 -7.41 14.43
C ILE A 211 1.36 -7.40 13.16
N ASN A 212 2.22 -6.40 13.01
CA ASN A 212 3.06 -6.24 11.82
C ASN A 212 4.52 -6.62 12.10
N GLU A 213 5.01 -7.65 11.42
CA GLU A 213 6.44 -8.02 11.41
C GLU A 213 7.36 -6.90 10.86
N CYS A 214 6.75 -5.79 10.43
CA CYS A 214 7.44 -4.68 9.80
C CYS A 214 8.12 -3.74 10.81
N CYS A 215 7.51 -3.45 11.96
CA CYS A 215 7.94 -2.36 12.83
C CYS A 215 9.19 -2.65 13.66
N GLU A 216 10.35 -2.57 13.04
CA GLU A 216 11.66 -2.61 13.71
C GLU A 216 12.31 -1.22 13.74
N PRO A 217 12.70 -0.70 14.93
CA PRO A 217 13.25 0.65 15.03
C PRO A 217 14.57 0.81 14.25
N LEU A 218 14.70 1.94 13.58
CA LEU A 218 15.95 2.38 12.97
C LEU A 218 16.80 3.08 14.02
N GLU A 219 17.95 2.48 14.36
CA GLU A 219 18.84 3.00 15.40
C GLU A 219 19.86 4.03 14.89
N GLN A 220 20.07 4.08 13.57
CA GLN A 220 21.07 4.94 12.94
C GLN A 220 20.44 6.18 12.29
N LYS A 221 21.21 7.27 12.23
CA LYS A 221 20.83 8.44 11.44
C LYS A 221 20.94 8.12 9.95
N VAL A 222 19.96 8.61 9.21
CA VAL A 222 19.89 8.49 7.75
C VAL A 222 19.63 9.88 7.15
N ASP A 223 20.11 10.09 5.94
CA ASP A 223 19.96 11.38 5.25
C ASP A 223 18.65 11.43 4.44
N LYS A 224 18.22 10.29 3.94
CA LYS A 224 16.99 10.14 3.14
C LYS A 224 16.08 9.07 3.74
N SER A 225 14.78 9.24 3.57
CA SER A 225 13.75 8.24 3.86
C SER A 225 12.79 8.15 2.67
N PRO A 226 12.08 7.04 2.48
CA PRO A 226 11.08 6.96 1.42
C PRO A 226 9.96 7.96 1.66
N ILE A 227 9.36 8.44 0.59
CA ILE A 227 8.10 9.19 0.70
C ILE A 227 6.98 8.23 1.13
N ILE A 228 5.91 8.78 1.71
CA ILE A 228 4.82 7.99 2.28
C ILE A 228 4.18 7.05 1.24
N ASP A 229 3.99 7.50 0.01
CA ASP A 229 3.43 6.69 -1.06
C ASP A 229 4.34 5.51 -1.43
N THR A 230 5.65 5.70 -1.42
CA THR A 230 6.63 4.63 -1.65
C THR A 230 6.54 3.57 -0.53
N VAL A 231 6.34 3.99 0.72
CA VAL A 231 6.17 3.06 1.85
C VAL A 231 4.95 2.19 1.65
N TYR A 232 3.78 2.78 1.39
CA TYR A 232 2.51 2.05 1.36
C TYR A 232 2.25 1.33 0.04
N CYS A 233 2.60 1.94 -1.09
CA CYS A 233 2.29 1.37 -2.39
C CYS A 233 3.37 0.42 -2.93
N LEU A 234 4.59 0.47 -2.39
CA LEU A 234 5.70 -0.31 -2.93
C LEU A 234 6.43 -1.13 -1.88
N ILE A 235 6.96 -0.51 -0.81
CA ILE A 235 7.84 -1.23 0.12
C ILE A 235 7.06 -2.23 0.95
N ARG A 236 6.01 -1.80 1.67
CA ARG A 236 5.21 -2.68 2.55
C ARG A 236 4.61 -3.88 1.79
N PRO A 237 3.95 -3.71 0.64
CA PRO A 237 3.47 -4.84 -0.14
C PRO A 237 4.57 -5.83 -0.52
N SER A 238 5.74 -5.31 -0.91
CA SER A 238 6.88 -6.16 -1.32
C SER A 238 7.49 -6.99 -0.20
N LEU A 239 7.26 -6.66 1.08
CA LEU A 239 7.86 -7.41 2.20
C LEU A 239 7.38 -8.87 2.24
N ILE A 240 6.08 -9.13 2.06
CA ILE A 240 5.55 -10.50 2.00
C ILE A 240 6.05 -11.23 0.75
N GLU A 241 6.09 -10.53 -0.39
CA GLU A 241 6.53 -11.10 -1.67
C GLU A 241 7.99 -11.54 -1.60
N LEU A 242 8.88 -10.68 -1.10
CA LEU A 242 10.30 -10.96 -0.91
C LEU A 242 10.53 -12.10 0.09
N ARG A 243 9.78 -12.12 1.20
CA ARG A 243 9.85 -13.17 2.21
C ARG A 243 9.46 -14.52 1.61
N LEU A 244 8.34 -14.59 0.92
CA LEU A 244 7.88 -15.80 0.25
C LEU A 244 8.89 -16.27 -0.80
N ALA A 245 9.37 -15.37 -1.66
CA ALA A 245 10.37 -15.69 -2.67
C ALA A 245 11.64 -16.28 -2.06
N LYS A 246 12.10 -15.74 -0.92
CA LYS A 246 13.27 -16.27 -0.20
C LYS A 246 13.02 -17.69 0.30
N ILE A 247 11.91 -17.91 1.03
CA ILE A 247 11.57 -19.23 1.58
C ILE A 247 11.46 -20.27 0.47
N ILE A 248 10.79 -19.95 -0.64
CA ILE A 248 10.56 -20.88 -1.75
C ILE A 248 11.88 -21.19 -2.48
N LYS A 249 12.77 -20.21 -2.66
CA LYS A 249 14.13 -20.44 -3.21
C LYS A 249 14.96 -21.35 -2.31
N GLU A 250 14.87 -21.19 -0.98
CA GLU A 250 15.54 -22.08 -0.02
C GLU A 250 15.02 -23.52 -0.08
N MET A 251 13.81 -23.75 -0.61
CA MET A 251 13.26 -25.08 -0.91
C MET A 251 13.78 -25.67 -2.23
N GLY A 252 14.62 -24.95 -2.97
CA GLY A 252 15.23 -25.38 -4.22
C GLY A 252 14.39 -25.16 -5.47
N LEU A 253 13.34 -24.32 -5.38
CA LEU A 253 12.50 -23.97 -6.52
C LEU A 253 12.97 -22.68 -7.20
N GLU A 254 12.71 -22.59 -8.50
CA GLU A 254 12.86 -21.35 -9.24
C GLU A 254 11.71 -20.41 -8.96
N VAL A 255 12.03 -19.16 -8.59
CA VAL A 255 11.05 -18.11 -8.29
C VAL A 255 11.44 -16.85 -9.03
N GLU A 256 10.50 -16.33 -9.81
CA GLU A 256 10.57 -15.05 -10.47
C GLU A 256 9.64 -14.06 -9.73
N LEU A 257 10.17 -12.91 -9.30
CA LEU A 257 9.42 -11.82 -8.70
C LEU A 257 8.88 -10.90 -9.80
N TRP A 258 7.61 -10.52 -9.67
CA TRP A 258 6.94 -9.56 -10.55
C TRP A 258 7.07 -9.89 -12.04
N PRO A 259 6.73 -11.13 -12.45
CA PRO A 259 6.89 -11.55 -13.83
C PRO A 259 6.09 -10.68 -14.79
N GLU A 260 6.66 -10.45 -15.98
CA GLU A 260 6.01 -9.74 -17.08
C GLU A 260 5.42 -8.37 -16.69
N LEU A 261 6.21 -7.55 -15.97
CA LEU A 261 5.78 -6.25 -15.44
C LEU A 261 4.58 -6.36 -14.49
N ASP A 262 4.73 -7.14 -13.44
CA ASP A 262 3.78 -7.24 -12.32
C ASP A 262 2.45 -7.92 -12.65
N LYS A 263 2.44 -8.86 -13.59
CA LYS A 263 1.23 -9.66 -13.85
C LYS A 263 0.87 -10.60 -12.70
N ALA A 264 1.84 -10.96 -11.89
CA ALA A 264 1.70 -11.65 -10.62
C ALA A 264 2.85 -11.22 -9.71
N ASP A 265 2.72 -11.38 -8.40
CA ASP A 265 3.80 -11.06 -7.47
C ASP A 265 4.93 -12.09 -7.52
N LEU A 266 4.57 -13.39 -7.62
CA LEU A 266 5.54 -14.47 -7.77
C LEU A 266 5.09 -15.47 -8.83
N LYS A 267 6.06 -15.92 -9.63
CA LYS A 267 5.93 -17.12 -10.48
C LYS A 267 6.87 -18.19 -9.94
N ILE A 268 6.30 -19.33 -9.59
CA ILE A 268 7.02 -20.48 -9.05
C ILE A 268 7.07 -21.56 -10.12
N THR A 269 8.28 -22.01 -10.49
CA THR A 269 8.47 -23.09 -11.46
C THR A 269 8.93 -24.35 -10.74
N PHE A 270 8.18 -25.42 -10.90
CA PHE A 270 8.46 -26.72 -10.33
C PHE A 270 9.36 -27.56 -11.26
N PRO A 271 10.09 -28.59 -10.74
CA PRO A 271 10.97 -29.43 -11.55
C PRO A 271 10.28 -30.19 -12.68
N ASP A 272 8.97 -30.46 -12.55
CA ASP A 272 8.15 -31.11 -13.58
C ASP A 272 7.61 -30.13 -14.65
N GLY A 273 8.00 -28.85 -14.55
CA GLY A 273 7.58 -27.79 -15.47
C GLY A 273 6.26 -27.12 -15.11
N LYS A 274 5.58 -27.56 -14.03
CA LYS A 274 4.39 -26.84 -13.54
C LYS A 274 4.75 -25.43 -13.08
N ILE A 275 3.84 -24.51 -13.29
CA ILE A 275 3.97 -23.10 -12.87
C ILE A 275 2.81 -22.77 -11.96
N TRP A 276 3.11 -22.13 -10.82
CA TRP A 276 2.12 -21.49 -9.96
C TRP A 276 2.32 -19.98 -9.99
N ALA A 277 1.19 -19.25 -10.07
CA ALA A 277 1.16 -17.79 -9.97
C ALA A 277 0.58 -17.38 -8.61
N ILE A 278 1.30 -16.54 -7.90
CA ILE A 278 0.93 -16.03 -6.58
C ILE A 278 0.72 -14.52 -6.66
N ASP A 279 -0.34 -14.06 -6.06
CA ASP A 279 -0.61 -12.65 -5.81
C ASP A 279 -0.82 -12.46 -4.30
N ALA A 280 0.08 -11.74 -3.65
CA ALA A 280 0.13 -11.59 -2.21
C ALA A 280 -0.62 -10.31 -1.78
N LYS A 281 -1.47 -10.42 -0.76
CA LYS A 281 -2.30 -9.32 -0.27
C LYS A 281 -2.20 -9.20 1.25
N ASP A 282 -1.77 -8.04 1.72
CA ASP A 282 -1.68 -7.70 3.15
C ASP A 282 -2.57 -6.49 3.46
N TRP A 283 -3.87 -6.70 3.49
CA TRP A 283 -4.86 -5.66 3.76
C TRP A 283 -5.58 -5.89 5.08
N GLY A 284 -5.83 -4.79 5.81
CA GLY A 284 -6.46 -4.81 7.13
C GLY A 284 -7.95 -5.07 7.09
N SER A 285 -8.66 -4.43 6.15
CA SER A 285 -10.11 -4.56 6.01
C SER A 285 -10.52 -5.83 5.26
N ALA A 286 -11.31 -6.68 5.93
CA ALA A 286 -11.85 -7.91 5.36
C ALA A 286 -12.85 -7.62 4.23
N THR A 287 -13.67 -6.58 4.38
CA THR A 287 -14.63 -6.14 3.35
C THR A 287 -13.90 -5.68 2.09
N ARG A 288 -12.89 -4.83 2.26
CA ARG A 288 -12.11 -4.30 1.16
C ARG A 288 -11.35 -5.40 0.43
N LEU A 289 -10.68 -6.29 1.18
CA LEU A 289 -9.99 -7.44 0.62
C LEU A 289 -10.94 -8.32 -0.20
N ALA A 290 -12.10 -8.69 0.35
CA ALA A 290 -13.08 -9.50 -0.37
C ALA A 290 -13.57 -8.84 -1.66
N ARG A 291 -13.89 -7.54 -1.62
CA ARG A 291 -14.34 -6.77 -2.80
C ARG A 291 -13.26 -6.71 -3.87
N LYS A 292 -12.02 -6.41 -3.49
CA LYS A 292 -10.90 -6.35 -4.42
C LYS A 292 -10.64 -7.72 -5.06
N LEU A 293 -10.54 -8.77 -4.27
CA LEU A 293 -10.30 -10.12 -4.77
C LEU A 293 -11.46 -10.68 -5.63
N ASN A 294 -12.68 -10.18 -5.48
CA ASN A 294 -13.78 -10.51 -6.40
C ASN A 294 -13.59 -9.92 -7.80
N GLN A 295 -12.86 -8.81 -7.90
CA GLN A 295 -12.59 -8.11 -9.16
C GLN A 295 -11.24 -8.52 -9.76
N ASP A 296 -10.26 -8.80 -8.91
CA ASP A 296 -8.90 -9.12 -9.30
C ASP A 296 -8.83 -10.46 -10.04
N LYS A 297 -7.95 -10.48 -11.03
CA LYS A 297 -7.58 -11.68 -11.77
C LYS A 297 -6.07 -11.74 -11.82
N ILE A 298 -5.54 -12.90 -11.58
CA ILE A 298 -4.13 -13.15 -11.86
C ILE A 298 -4.02 -13.45 -13.36
N PRO A 299 -3.39 -12.56 -14.15
CA PRO A 299 -3.24 -12.75 -15.59
C PRO A 299 -2.53 -14.06 -15.93
N ASP A 300 -2.78 -14.56 -17.13
CA ASP A 300 -2.11 -15.77 -17.61
C ASP A 300 -0.63 -15.49 -17.89
N ILE A 301 0.23 -16.20 -17.16
CA ILE A 301 1.69 -16.28 -17.33
C ILE A 301 2.14 -17.72 -17.57
N GLY A 302 1.23 -18.59 -18.05
CA GLY A 302 1.46 -20.00 -18.28
C GLY A 302 1.27 -20.89 -17.04
N GLN A 303 0.60 -20.40 -16.00
CA GLN A 303 0.40 -21.12 -14.74
C GLN A 303 -0.66 -22.21 -14.83
N SER A 304 -0.41 -23.33 -14.13
CA SER A 304 -1.39 -24.39 -13.91
C SER A 304 -2.30 -24.14 -12.70
N GLN A 305 -1.85 -23.31 -11.76
CA GLN A 305 -2.60 -22.92 -10.57
C GLN A 305 -2.30 -21.45 -10.19
N SER A 306 -3.28 -20.81 -9.58
CA SER A 306 -3.17 -19.45 -9.08
C SER A 306 -3.72 -19.36 -7.66
N PHE A 307 -3.06 -18.56 -6.81
CA PHE A 307 -3.49 -18.33 -5.43
C PHE A 307 -3.38 -16.85 -5.07
N PHE A 308 -4.38 -16.34 -4.35
CA PHE A 308 -4.20 -15.17 -3.51
C PHE A 308 -3.63 -15.61 -2.17
N VAL A 309 -2.53 -14.99 -1.76
CA VAL A 309 -1.84 -15.36 -0.53
C VAL A 309 -1.89 -14.19 0.44
N VAL A 310 -2.34 -14.46 1.66
CA VAL A 310 -2.39 -13.47 2.75
C VAL A 310 -1.48 -13.91 3.89
N PRO A 311 -0.90 -12.98 4.66
CA PRO A 311 -0.14 -13.30 5.87
C PRO A 311 -0.96 -14.17 6.83
N ASP A 312 -0.28 -15.06 7.55
CA ASP A 312 -0.97 -15.98 8.48
C ASP A 312 -1.83 -15.25 9.52
N TYR A 313 -1.37 -14.08 10.00
CA TYR A 313 -2.12 -13.28 10.96
C TYR A 313 -3.39 -12.69 10.35
N ARG A 314 -3.35 -12.30 9.07
CA ARG A 314 -4.53 -11.78 8.35
C ARG A 314 -5.57 -12.85 8.12
N LEU A 315 -5.14 -14.03 7.70
CA LEU A 315 -6.07 -15.12 7.43
C LEU A 315 -6.77 -15.61 8.71
N LYS A 316 -6.07 -15.64 9.85
CA LYS A 316 -6.69 -15.92 11.14
C LYS A 316 -7.76 -14.88 11.48
N LYS A 317 -7.43 -13.61 11.39
CA LYS A 317 -8.37 -12.50 11.59
C LYS A 317 -9.55 -12.57 10.62
N LEU A 318 -9.29 -12.85 9.33
CA LEU A 318 -10.32 -12.98 8.29
C LEU A 318 -11.21 -14.21 8.44
N GLN A 319 -10.66 -15.36 8.88
CA GLN A 319 -11.46 -16.58 9.13
C GLN A 319 -12.42 -16.41 10.29
N ASP A 320 -12.00 -15.74 11.34
CA ASP A 320 -12.82 -15.44 12.51
C ASP A 320 -13.90 -14.40 12.19
N GLN A 321 -13.68 -13.57 11.17
CA GLN A 321 -14.67 -12.61 10.69
C GLN A 321 -15.55 -13.25 9.61
N ALA A 322 -16.79 -13.50 9.92
CA ALA A 322 -17.82 -13.97 8.97
C ALA A 322 -17.94 -13.04 7.73
N ILE A 323 -17.46 -11.81 7.87
CA ILE A 323 -17.47 -10.74 6.86
C ILE A 323 -16.77 -11.19 5.58
N PHE A 324 -15.49 -11.63 5.64
CA PHE A 324 -14.76 -12.03 4.43
C PHE A 324 -15.47 -13.19 3.70
N LYS A 325 -15.82 -14.25 4.44
CA LYS A 325 -16.47 -15.43 3.87
C LYS A 325 -17.85 -15.12 3.25
N SER A 326 -18.56 -14.14 3.79
CA SER A 326 -19.86 -13.73 3.24
C SER A 326 -19.76 -12.88 1.98
N LYS A 327 -18.63 -12.18 1.79
CA LYS A 327 -18.44 -11.20 0.70
C LYS A 327 -17.55 -11.72 -0.43
N TYR A 328 -16.64 -12.65 -0.15
CA TYR A 328 -15.77 -13.21 -1.19
C TYR A 328 -16.52 -14.28 -2.01
N GLN A 329 -16.58 -14.06 -3.31
CA GLN A 329 -17.24 -14.93 -4.31
C GLN A 329 -16.31 -15.26 -5.48
N GLY A 330 -15.03 -14.94 -5.37
CA GLY A 330 -14.04 -15.16 -6.42
C GLY A 330 -13.73 -16.64 -6.64
N ASN A 331 -13.17 -16.94 -7.81
CA ASN A 331 -12.81 -18.30 -8.21
C ASN A 331 -11.36 -18.69 -7.85
N ILE A 332 -10.52 -17.72 -7.49
CA ILE A 332 -9.12 -17.95 -7.11
C ILE A 332 -9.09 -18.24 -5.62
N GLU A 333 -8.43 -19.33 -5.23
CA GLU A 333 -8.37 -19.70 -3.83
C GLU A 333 -7.53 -18.72 -3.02
N VAL A 334 -8.05 -18.29 -1.86
CA VAL A 334 -7.34 -17.44 -0.89
C VAL A 334 -6.76 -18.32 0.22
N ILE A 335 -5.45 -18.33 0.37
CA ILE A 335 -4.73 -19.17 1.34
C ILE A 335 -3.73 -18.35 2.16
N SER A 336 -3.30 -18.89 3.31
CA SER A 336 -2.22 -18.29 4.09
C SER A 336 -0.84 -18.64 3.54
N GLU A 337 0.17 -17.87 3.97
CA GLU A 337 1.58 -18.16 3.68
C GLU A 337 1.96 -19.60 4.10
N SER A 338 1.59 -20.01 5.32
CA SER A 338 1.85 -21.35 5.84
C SER A 338 1.19 -22.43 5.01
N GLU A 339 -0.03 -22.22 4.55
CA GLU A 339 -0.72 -23.17 3.69
C GLU A 339 -0.08 -23.25 2.31
N LEU A 340 0.34 -22.13 1.72
CA LEU A 340 1.10 -22.13 0.46
C LEU A 340 2.37 -22.98 0.60
N ILE A 341 3.18 -22.73 1.61
CA ILE A 341 4.43 -23.49 1.86
C ILE A 341 4.17 -24.97 2.06
N LYS A 342 3.09 -25.33 2.75
CA LYS A 342 2.68 -26.73 2.95
C LYS A 342 2.29 -27.40 1.64
N ARG A 343 1.56 -26.69 0.76
CA ARG A 343 1.19 -27.20 -0.57
C ARG A 343 2.40 -27.39 -1.47
N ILE A 344 3.32 -26.44 -1.48
CA ILE A 344 4.58 -26.56 -2.21
C ILE A 344 5.36 -27.81 -1.74
N LYS A 345 5.50 -28.01 -0.41
CA LYS A 345 6.15 -29.21 0.14
C LYS A 345 5.47 -30.51 -0.25
N LYS A 346 4.16 -30.50 -0.45
CA LYS A 346 3.40 -31.66 -0.90
C LYS A 346 3.64 -31.94 -2.39
N GLU A 347 3.73 -30.88 -3.20
CA GLU A 347 3.96 -31.00 -4.65
C GLU A 347 5.39 -31.48 -4.98
N LEU A 348 6.36 -31.22 -4.09
CA LEU A 348 7.75 -31.67 -4.23
C LEU A 348 7.98 -33.14 -3.83
N LYS A 349 6.98 -33.84 -3.27
CA LYS A 349 7.05 -35.25 -2.86
C LYS A 349 6.55 -36.19 -3.95
#